data_f65a003e746969ad1311b47b1749d245
#
_entry.id   f65a003e746969ad1311b47b1749d245
#
_cell.length_a   1.000
_cell.length_b   1.000
_cell.length_c   1.000
_cell.angle_alpha   90.00
_cell.angle_beta   90.00
_cell.angle_gamma   90.00
#
_symmetry.space_group_name_H-M   'P 1'
#
loop_
_entity.id
_entity.type
_entity.pdbx_description
1 polymer ?
#
loop_
_entity_poly.entity_id
_entity_poly.type
_entity_poly.pdbx_seq_one_letter_code
_entity_poly.pdbx_strand_id
1 'polypeptide(L)'
;MVKRRLLIAGVLVSSLLNITGRETPAAEWSAEPSIAVKGVYDSNLTLSRTPEEVWGHWVSPSVRFAASTERLVVSGKAAGDFVSYYGDQNRSITNLFFPVTARYSSEQDQFSLDSSFTRDNTLRAELEETGVVLSFTQRNLWSINPSWTRNVTERFSYQLGYQYQNTAYENGRRLGLFDYDVHGGNLGLSYKLTERDDVRLTGSYSKVDLPDAGLKIGNAGAVLLMTHAFSEATSLSAFGGPKWIDQTLRFGSASLSDRQIIWSFGGSMRTKWMDGQASLEANRDVNVSGLGFLVRTDRLAASISKELTETVTVSLAGQVLFVERIPVQSEGRQSFETRVVTATPTATWRLNDWWSLEASYTYAHRMTDATDDTVIGIGHSTFLKLTYSMPKLSISR
;
A
#
# COMPACT_ATOMS: atom_id res chain seq x y z
N MET A 1 24.42 -7.34 8.85
CA MET A 1 23.13 -7.89 9.36
C MET A 1 22.17 -8.37 8.27
N VAL A 2 22.16 -7.81 7.08
CA VAL A 2 21.24 -8.17 5.96
C VAL A 2 21.39 -9.62 5.48
N LYS A 3 22.62 -10.18 5.41
CA LYS A 3 22.87 -11.56 4.93
C LYS A 3 22.22 -12.68 5.78
N ARG A 4 21.98 -12.46 7.08
CA ARG A 4 21.33 -13.48 7.94
C ARG A 4 19.80 -13.52 7.80
N ARG A 5 19.16 -12.43 7.40
CA ARG A 5 17.69 -12.34 7.28
C ARG A 5 17.17 -12.95 5.98
N LEU A 6 17.93 -12.89 4.88
CA LEU A 6 17.60 -13.56 3.61
C LEU A 6 17.61 -15.10 3.73
N LEU A 7 18.44 -15.67 4.59
CA LEU A 7 18.49 -17.12 4.84
C LEU A 7 17.23 -17.63 5.58
N ILE A 8 16.61 -16.82 6.45
CA ILE A 8 15.41 -17.22 7.21
C ILE A 8 14.17 -17.28 6.30
N ALA A 9 14.03 -16.36 5.35
CA ALA A 9 12.94 -16.39 4.39
C ALA A 9 13.02 -17.59 3.43
N GLY A 10 14.23 -17.96 2.99
CA GLY A 10 14.46 -19.14 2.16
C GLY A 10 14.18 -20.47 2.90
N VAL A 11 14.47 -20.54 4.19
CA VAL A 11 14.23 -21.72 5.01
C VAL A 11 12.75 -21.91 5.34
N LEU A 12 11.99 -20.84 5.54
CA LEU A 12 10.54 -20.91 5.76
C LEU A 12 9.78 -21.39 4.52
N VAL A 13 10.16 -20.96 3.33
CA VAL A 13 9.56 -21.45 2.07
C VAL A 13 9.90 -22.91 1.82
N SER A 14 11.13 -23.33 2.10
CA SER A 14 11.54 -24.73 1.92
C SER A 14 10.96 -25.68 2.99
N SER A 15 10.66 -25.22 4.21
CA SER A 15 10.01 -26.03 5.24
C SER A 15 8.51 -26.23 5.01
N LEU A 16 7.83 -25.26 4.40
CA LEU A 16 6.43 -25.40 3.95
C LEU A 16 6.27 -26.42 2.81
N LEU A 17 7.30 -26.61 1.98
CA LEU A 17 7.31 -27.61 0.92
C LEU A 17 7.55 -29.04 1.40
N ASN A 18 8.04 -29.25 2.64
CA ASN A 18 8.36 -30.57 3.20
C ASN A 18 7.28 -31.16 4.14
N ILE A 19 6.17 -30.48 4.38
CA ILE A 19 5.09 -30.95 5.27
C ILE A 19 4.18 -31.99 4.59
N THR A 20 4.36 -32.29 3.30
CA THR A 20 3.51 -33.22 2.55
C THR A 20 4.13 -34.60 2.37
N GLY A 21 4.34 -35.29 3.47
CA GLY A 21 4.49 -36.74 3.47
C GLY A 21 3.13 -37.39 3.68
N ARG A 22 2.44 -37.72 2.63
CA ARG A 22 1.37 -38.71 2.38
C ARG A 22 0.26 -38.12 1.50
N GLU A 23 0.12 -38.72 0.32
CA GLU A 23 -0.88 -38.41 -0.72
C GLU A 23 -0.75 -36.95 -1.21
N THR A 24 0.00 -36.73 -2.28
CA THR A 24 0.07 -35.43 -2.94
C THR A 24 -1.27 -35.16 -3.58
N PRO A 25 -2.14 -34.27 -3.01
CA PRO A 25 -3.31 -33.82 -3.74
C PRO A 25 -2.82 -33.19 -5.03
N ALA A 26 -3.53 -33.40 -6.14
CA ALA A 26 -3.21 -32.81 -7.42
C ALA A 26 -2.93 -31.31 -7.23
N ALA A 27 -1.68 -30.92 -7.40
CA ALA A 27 -1.25 -29.52 -7.25
C ALA A 27 -1.12 -28.90 -8.63
N GLU A 28 -1.81 -27.80 -8.85
CA GLU A 28 -1.65 -26.98 -10.05
C GLU A 28 -0.65 -25.84 -9.75
N TRP A 29 0.42 -25.79 -10.56
CA TRP A 29 1.40 -24.72 -10.51
C TRP A 29 1.28 -23.87 -11.74
N SER A 30 1.39 -22.57 -11.60
CA SER A 30 1.42 -21.65 -12.72
C SER A 30 2.44 -20.53 -12.54
N ALA A 31 3.01 -20.07 -13.65
CA ALA A 31 3.88 -18.92 -13.73
C ALA A 31 3.51 -18.08 -14.96
N GLU A 32 3.43 -16.78 -14.79
CA GLU A 32 3.12 -15.79 -15.81
C GLU A 32 4.21 -14.73 -15.87
N PRO A 33 5.26 -14.94 -16.68
CA PRO A 33 6.31 -13.95 -16.86
C PRO A 33 5.82 -12.77 -17.69
N SER A 34 6.31 -11.57 -17.41
CA SER A 34 6.09 -10.39 -18.21
C SER A 34 7.27 -9.43 -18.14
N ILE A 35 7.43 -8.61 -19.17
CA ILE A 35 8.39 -7.53 -19.18
C ILE A 35 7.72 -6.29 -19.76
N ALA A 36 7.94 -5.13 -19.10
CA ALA A 36 7.49 -3.85 -19.61
C ALA A 36 8.66 -2.90 -19.81
N VAL A 37 8.57 -2.08 -20.84
CA VAL A 37 9.47 -0.94 -21.07
C VAL A 37 8.62 0.31 -21.07
N LYS A 38 9.05 1.33 -20.32
CA LYS A 38 8.33 2.59 -20.17
C LYS A 38 9.27 3.77 -20.38
N GLY A 39 8.89 4.68 -21.26
CA GLY A 39 9.46 6.03 -21.35
C GLY A 39 8.63 7.01 -20.53
N VAL A 40 9.26 7.91 -19.79
CA VAL A 40 8.59 8.89 -18.94
C VAL A 40 9.21 10.26 -19.14
N TYR A 41 8.37 11.28 -19.07
CA TYR A 41 8.74 12.69 -18.90
C TYR A 41 8.04 13.22 -17.67
N ASP A 42 8.76 13.97 -16.83
CA ASP A 42 8.21 14.64 -15.65
C ASP A 42 8.78 16.03 -15.53
N SER A 43 7.91 17.04 -15.50
CA SER A 43 8.30 18.45 -15.44
C SER A 43 8.72 18.92 -14.04
N ASN A 44 8.38 18.15 -12.99
CA ASN A 44 8.72 18.47 -11.61
C ASN A 44 8.63 17.21 -10.73
N LEU A 45 9.65 16.37 -10.83
CA LEU A 45 9.69 15.03 -10.19
C LEU A 45 9.43 15.07 -8.68
N THR A 46 9.90 16.11 -7.99
CA THR A 46 9.80 16.24 -6.53
C THR A 46 8.63 17.11 -6.07
N LEU A 47 7.87 17.69 -7.00
CA LEU A 47 6.83 18.68 -6.73
C LEU A 47 7.34 19.81 -5.81
N SER A 48 8.54 20.28 -6.07
CA SER A 48 9.19 21.35 -5.32
C SER A 48 8.90 22.73 -5.94
N ARG A 49 9.20 23.81 -5.20
CA ARG A 49 9.09 25.19 -5.69
C ARG A 49 9.99 25.43 -6.91
N THR A 50 11.17 24.84 -6.93
CA THR A 50 12.08 24.84 -8.08
C THR A 50 11.86 23.54 -8.84
N PRO A 51 11.21 23.56 -10.01
CA PRO A 51 10.93 22.35 -10.77
C PRO A 51 12.20 21.59 -11.13
N GLU A 52 12.16 20.27 -11.00
CA GLU A 52 13.21 19.37 -11.46
C GLU A 52 12.67 18.58 -12.65
N GLU A 53 13.05 18.98 -13.85
CA GLU A 53 12.62 18.34 -15.09
C GLU A 53 13.48 17.10 -15.38
N VAL A 54 12.81 15.99 -15.67
CA VAL A 54 13.50 14.73 -15.96
C VAL A 54 12.85 13.97 -17.12
N TRP A 55 13.70 13.29 -17.88
CA TRP A 55 13.33 12.22 -18.80
C TRP A 55 13.80 10.91 -18.23
N GLY A 56 13.10 9.81 -18.49
CA GLY A 56 13.53 8.53 -17.97
C GLY A 56 13.04 7.36 -18.78
N HIS A 57 13.71 6.23 -18.56
CA HIS A 57 13.23 4.94 -19.03
C HIS A 57 13.23 3.93 -17.89
N TRP A 58 12.28 3.01 -17.97
CA TRP A 58 12.11 1.94 -17.00
C TRP A 58 12.08 0.62 -17.73
N VAL A 59 12.71 -0.39 -17.15
CA VAL A 59 12.60 -1.79 -17.55
C VAL A 59 12.04 -2.55 -16.35
N SER A 60 10.89 -3.18 -16.55
CA SER A 60 10.11 -3.77 -15.46
C SER A 60 9.81 -5.25 -15.74
N PRO A 61 10.78 -6.18 -15.48
CA PRO A 61 10.50 -7.61 -15.51
C PRO A 61 9.63 -8.01 -14.31
N SER A 62 8.72 -8.94 -14.52
CA SER A 62 7.95 -9.55 -13.45
C SER A 62 7.53 -10.98 -13.76
N VAL A 63 7.30 -11.75 -12.69
CA VAL A 63 6.71 -13.10 -12.76
C VAL A 63 5.64 -13.18 -11.69
N ARG A 64 4.40 -13.48 -12.09
CA ARG A 64 3.36 -13.92 -11.17
C ARG A 64 3.45 -15.45 -11.07
N PHE A 65 3.28 -15.96 -9.86
CA PHE A 65 3.24 -17.40 -9.63
C PHE A 65 2.06 -17.75 -8.73
N ALA A 66 1.50 -18.91 -8.96
CA ALA A 66 0.48 -19.49 -8.09
C ALA A 66 0.68 -21.00 -7.98
N ALA A 67 0.35 -21.52 -6.80
CA ALA A 67 0.25 -22.95 -6.55
C ALA A 67 -1.05 -23.19 -5.82
N SER A 68 -1.87 -24.10 -6.29
CA SER A 68 -3.15 -24.44 -5.66
C SER A 68 -3.33 -25.92 -5.46
N THR A 69 -3.84 -26.29 -4.32
CA THR A 69 -4.39 -27.58 -3.98
C THR A 69 -5.84 -27.38 -3.55
N GLU A 70 -6.54 -28.45 -3.22
CA GLU A 70 -7.91 -28.40 -2.74
C GLU A 70 -8.11 -27.45 -1.54
N ARG A 71 -7.10 -27.34 -0.65
CA ARG A 71 -7.20 -26.56 0.59
C ARG A 71 -6.19 -25.43 0.72
N LEU A 72 -5.08 -25.48 -0.03
CA LEU A 72 -4.02 -24.50 0.06
C LEU A 72 -3.85 -23.77 -1.28
N VAL A 73 -3.93 -22.45 -1.22
CA VAL A 73 -3.60 -21.58 -2.35
C VAL A 73 -2.44 -20.68 -1.93
N VAL A 74 -1.36 -20.74 -2.69
CA VAL A 74 -0.20 -19.84 -2.54
C VAL A 74 -0.08 -19.03 -3.83
N SER A 75 0.01 -17.73 -3.73
CA SER A 75 0.21 -16.86 -4.87
C SER A 75 1.19 -15.74 -4.54
N GLY A 76 1.86 -15.22 -5.54
CA GLY A 76 2.78 -14.13 -5.36
C GLY A 76 3.26 -13.52 -6.66
N LYS A 77 4.07 -12.49 -6.51
CA LYS A 77 4.71 -11.80 -7.63
C LYS A 77 6.15 -11.48 -7.27
N ALA A 78 7.08 -11.75 -8.17
CA ALA A 78 8.42 -11.19 -8.14
C ALA A 78 8.51 -10.13 -9.24
N ALA A 79 8.79 -8.89 -8.88
CA ALA A 79 8.89 -7.79 -9.83
C ALA A 79 10.05 -6.85 -9.48
N GLY A 80 10.64 -6.27 -10.51
CA GLY A 80 11.65 -5.23 -10.38
C GLY A 80 11.38 -4.09 -11.34
N ASP A 81 11.65 -2.85 -10.92
CA ASP A 81 11.69 -1.68 -11.79
C ASP A 81 13.12 -1.15 -11.79
N PHE A 82 13.78 -1.21 -12.93
CA PHE A 82 15.08 -0.61 -13.17
C PHE A 82 14.85 0.72 -13.89
N VAL A 83 15.07 1.81 -13.15
CA VAL A 83 14.72 3.15 -13.57
C VAL A 83 15.98 3.97 -13.77
N SER A 84 16.05 4.68 -14.87
CA SER A 84 17.10 5.70 -15.12
C SER A 84 16.43 7.01 -15.50
N TYR A 85 16.73 8.05 -14.73
CA TYR A 85 16.33 9.42 -15.02
C TYR A 85 17.52 10.23 -15.51
N TYR A 86 17.24 11.11 -16.46
CA TYR A 86 18.17 12.05 -17.07
C TYR A 86 17.56 13.45 -17.03
N GLY A 87 18.34 14.48 -16.79
CA GLY A 87 17.89 15.86 -16.69
C GLY A 87 18.79 16.66 -15.77
N ASP A 88 18.21 17.48 -14.93
CA ASP A 88 18.98 18.31 -13.98
C ASP A 88 19.88 17.48 -13.05
N GLN A 89 19.42 16.28 -12.69
CA GLN A 89 20.21 15.29 -11.97
C GLN A 89 19.96 13.89 -12.55
N ASN A 90 21.04 13.21 -12.94
CA ASN A 90 20.96 11.82 -13.36
C ASN A 90 20.80 10.92 -12.15
N ARG A 91 19.79 10.04 -12.18
CA ARG A 91 19.50 9.09 -11.09
C ARG A 91 19.18 7.71 -11.63
N SER A 92 19.75 6.69 -11.01
CA SER A 92 19.39 5.31 -11.25
C SER A 92 18.78 4.72 -9.98
N ILE A 93 17.62 4.06 -10.13
CA ILE A 93 16.83 3.52 -9.04
C ILE A 93 16.52 2.06 -9.33
N THR A 94 16.58 1.22 -8.33
CA THR A 94 16.13 -0.16 -8.41
C THR A 94 15.04 -0.40 -7.37
N ASN A 95 13.80 -0.58 -7.85
CA ASN A 95 12.70 -0.98 -6.99
C ASN A 95 12.46 -2.48 -7.14
N LEU A 96 12.13 -3.16 -6.04
CA LEU A 96 11.86 -4.60 -6.00
C LEU A 96 10.58 -4.85 -5.20
N PHE A 97 9.76 -5.79 -5.68
CA PHE A 97 8.47 -6.11 -5.06
C PHE A 97 8.27 -7.61 -5.01
N PHE A 98 8.09 -8.17 -3.82
CA PHE A 98 7.86 -9.59 -3.57
C PHE A 98 6.67 -9.81 -2.63
N PRO A 99 5.42 -9.50 -3.05
CA PRO A 99 4.24 -9.91 -2.30
C PRO A 99 3.99 -11.41 -2.46
N VAL A 100 3.66 -12.06 -1.35
CA VAL A 100 3.28 -13.48 -1.27
C VAL A 100 2.08 -13.61 -0.35
N THR A 101 1.04 -14.30 -0.82
CA THR A 101 -0.14 -14.65 -0.05
C THR A 101 -0.27 -16.17 -0.01
N ALA A 102 -0.48 -16.74 1.17
CA ALA A 102 -0.83 -18.13 1.35
C ALA A 102 -2.17 -18.22 2.09
N ARG A 103 -3.10 -19.04 1.60
CA ARG A 103 -4.41 -19.30 2.22
C ARG A 103 -4.64 -20.78 2.34
N TYR A 104 -4.89 -21.22 3.55
CA TYR A 104 -5.34 -22.58 3.85
C TYR A 104 -6.78 -22.53 4.35
N SER A 105 -7.68 -23.27 3.71
CA SER A 105 -9.10 -23.29 4.02
C SER A 105 -9.53 -24.71 4.41
N SER A 106 -10.23 -24.81 5.53
CA SER A 106 -10.98 -25.99 5.94
C SER A 106 -12.48 -25.66 5.93
N GLU A 107 -13.32 -26.54 6.43
CA GLU A 107 -14.78 -26.33 6.45
C GLU A 107 -15.19 -25.07 7.23
N GLN A 108 -14.54 -24.80 8.35
CA GLN A 108 -14.88 -23.67 9.23
C GLN A 108 -13.73 -22.67 9.41
N ASP A 109 -12.49 -23.09 9.19
CA ASP A 109 -11.31 -22.31 9.50
C ASP A 109 -10.57 -21.87 8.23
N GLN A 110 -10.14 -20.62 8.19
CA GLN A 110 -9.27 -20.09 7.16
C GLN A 110 -8.03 -19.46 7.81
N PHE A 111 -6.87 -19.95 7.44
CA PHE A 111 -5.58 -19.35 7.80
C PHE A 111 -5.05 -18.60 6.59
N SER A 112 -4.66 -17.34 6.79
CA SER A 112 -4.06 -16.52 5.75
C SER A 112 -2.73 -15.96 6.24
N LEU A 113 -1.76 -15.91 5.34
CA LEU A 113 -0.49 -15.26 5.55
C LEU A 113 -0.24 -14.32 4.37
N ASP A 114 -0.27 -13.01 4.62
CA ASP A 114 0.16 -12.01 3.66
C ASP A 114 1.54 -11.50 4.07
N SER A 115 2.52 -11.64 3.19
CA SER A 115 3.90 -11.21 3.42
C SER A 115 4.39 -10.44 2.21
N SER A 116 5.16 -9.39 2.44
CA SER A 116 5.78 -8.67 1.35
C SER A 116 7.17 -8.14 1.71
N PHE A 117 8.03 -8.10 0.72
CA PHE A 117 9.23 -7.28 0.71
C PHE A 117 9.09 -6.25 -0.41
N THR A 118 9.25 -4.99 -0.05
CA THR A 118 9.24 -3.87 -0.99
C THR A 118 10.53 -3.08 -0.81
N ARG A 119 11.28 -2.91 -1.89
CA ARG A 119 12.32 -1.90 -2.00
C ARG A 119 11.81 -0.85 -2.97
N ASP A 120 11.56 0.34 -2.48
CA ASP A 120 11.06 1.48 -3.26
C ASP A 120 11.85 2.75 -2.93
N ASN A 121 11.32 3.90 -3.26
CA ASN A 121 11.94 5.18 -2.97
C ASN A 121 10.93 6.14 -2.32
N THR A 122 11.45 7.13 -1.61
CA THR A 122 10.64 8.11 -0.87
C THR A 122 9.74 8.97 -1.74
N LEU A 123 10.08 9.21 -3.03
CA LEU A 123 9.19 9.92 -3.96
C LEU A 123 7.87 9.19 -4.12
N ARG A 124 7.90 7.86 -4.20
CA ARG A 124 6.70 7.05 -4.33
C ARG A 124 6.02 6.85 -2.98
N ALA A 125 6.81 6.43 -1.99
CA ALA A 125 6.29 6.02 -0.69
C ALA A 125 5.78 7.18 0.16
N GLU A 126 6.61 8.19 0.37
CA GLU A 126 6.24 9.32 1.25
C GLU A 126 5.23 10.25 0.57
N LEU A 127 5.31 10.47 -0.75
CA LEU A 127 4.33 11.29 -1.44
C LEU A 127 2.92 10.68 -1.41
N GLU A 128 2.82 9.37 -1.57
CA GLU A 128 1.54 8.65 -1.57
C GLU A 128 1.00 8.43 -0.14
N GLU A 129 1.87 8.22 0.84
CA GLU A 129 1.48 7.89 2.23
C GLU A 129 1.36 9.10 3.13
N THR A 130 2.31 10.05 3.03
CA THR A 130 2.42 11.19 3.95
C THR A 130 2.37 12.55 3.24
N GLY A 131 2.34 12.58 1.91
CA GLY A 131 2.35 13.81 1.12
C GLY A 131 3.65 14.60 1.20
N VAL A 132 4.69 14.06 1.87
CA VAL A 132 5.93 14.78 2.17
C VAL A 132 7.11 14.11 1.50
N VAL A 133 7.78 14.83 0.61
CA VAL A 133 9.07 14.41 0.07
C VAL A 133 10.09 15.49 0.41
N LEU A 134 10.93 15.25 1.41
CA LEU A 134 12.04 16.14 1.76
C LEU A 134 13.33 15.71 1.08
N SER A 135 13.51 14.44 0.83
CA SER A 135 14.75 13.89 0.30
C SER A 135 14.49 12.61 -0.48
N PHE A 136 15.22 12.45 -1.57
CA PHE A 136 15.19 11.26 -2.37
C PHE A 136 16.11 10.18 -1.78
N THR A 137 15.56 9.07 -1.33
CA THR A 137 16.33 7.89 -0.91
C THR A 137 15.55 6.60 -1.14
N GLN A 138 16.23 5.47 -1.08
CA GLN A 138 15.58 4.16 -1.13
C GLN A 138 15.09 3.73 0.24
N ARG A 139 13.93 3.07 0.25
CA ARG A 139 13.28 2.48 1.43
C ARG A 139 13.17 0.98 1.23
N ASN A 140 13.47 0.22 2.28
CA ASN A 140 13.17 -1.20 2.38
C ASN A 140 12.04 -1.40 3.38
N LEU A 141 10.99 -2.08 2.97
CA LEU A 141 9.83 -2.39 3.80
C LEU A 141 9.58 -3.90 3.79
N TRP A 142 9.53 -4.48 4.98
CA TRP A 142 9.10 -5.85 5.21
C TRP A 142 7.77 -5.86 5.92
N SER A 143 6.84 -6.69 5.49
CA SER A 143 5.59 -6.92 6.20
C SER A 143 5.24 -8.39 6.27
N ILE A 144 4.66 -8.82 7.41
CA ILE A 144 4.18 -10.17 7.66
C ILE A 144 2.89 -10.07 8.45
N ASN A 145 1.79 -10.53 7.87
CA ASN A 145 0.44 -10.39 8.42
C ASN A 145 -0.29 -11.75 8.42
N PRO A 146 -0.04 -12.63 9.40
CA PRO A 146 -0.83 -13.84 9.58
C PRO A 146 -2.23 -13.50 10.14
N SER A 147 -3.24 -14.22 9.69
CA SER A 147 -4.58 -14.14 10.24
C SER A 147 -5.27 -15.49 10.23
N TRP A 148 -6.19 -15.67 11.18
CA TRP A 148 -7.05 -16.82 11.31
C TRP A 148 -8.49 -16.35 11.42
N THR A 149 -9.34 -16.86 10.54
CA THR A 149 -10.78 -16.61 10.55
C THR A 149 -11.50 -17.91 10.81
N ARG A 150 -12.47 -17.89 11.72
CA ARG A 150 -13.36 -19.02 11.97
C ARG A 150 -14.80 -18.62 11.73
N ASN A 151 -15.48 -19.38 10.90
CA ASN A 151 -16.91 -19.30 10.68
C ASN A 151 -17.62 -20.15 11.75
N VAL A 152 -18.26 -19.49 12.70
CA VAL A 152 -18.99 -20.18 13.80
C VAL A 152 -20.36 -20.61 13.32
N THR A 153 -21.01 -19.76 12.52
CA THR A 153 -22.26 -20.04 11.83
C THR A 153 -22.19 -19.47 10.42
N GLU A 154 -23.22 -19.68 9.61
CA GLU A 154 -23.33 -19.08 8.27
C GLU A 154 -23.36 -17.54 8.30
N ARG A 155 -23.73 -16.95 9.45
CA ARG A 155 -23.87 -15.51 9.62
C ARG A 155 -22.79 -14.88 10.51
N PHE A 156 -22.16 -15.66 11.37
CA PHE A 156 -21.20 -15.12 12.34
C PHE A 156 -19.81 -15.72 12.16
N SER A 157 -18.82 -14.87 12.07
CA SER A 157 -17.42 -15.25 12.07
C SER A 157 -16.57 -14.31 12.92
N TYR A 158 -15.43 -14.82 13.40
CA TYR A 158 -14.42 -13.98 14.03
C TYR A 158 -13.06 -14.18 13.36
N GLN A 159 -12.23 -13.15 13.46
CA GLN A 159 -10.88 -13.13 12.90
C GLN A 159 -9.90 -12.65 13.94
N LEU A 160 -8.80 -13.37 14.09
CA LEU A 160 -7.61 -12.93 14.81
C LEU A 160 -6.52 -12.64 13.80
N GLY A 161 -5.82 -11.54 13.96
CA GLY A 161 -4.72 -11.16 13.10
C GLY A 161 -3.55 -10.59 13.89
N TYR A 162 -2.36 -10.75 13.33
CA TYR A 162 -1.14 -10.11 13.79
C TYR A 162 -0.50 -9.40 12.60
N GLN A 163 0.20 -8.31 12.89
CA GLN A 163 0.91 -7.53 11.87
C GLN A 163 2.31 -7.21 12.40
N TYR A 164 3.29 -7.44 11.54
CA TYR A 164 4.66 -6.97 11.72
C TYR A 164 5.08 -6.20 10.48
N GLN A 165 5.67 -5.03 10.69
CA GLN A 165 6.27 -4.23 9.62
C GLN A 165 7.59 -3.66 10.10
N ASN A 166 8.62 -3.72 9.25
CA ASN A 166 9.90 -3.07 9.44
C ASN A 166 10.17 -2.16 8.24
N THR A 167 10.46 -0.91 8.51
CA THR A 167 10.78 0.11 7.50
C THR A 167 12.17 0.65 7.76
N ALA A 168 13.04 0.64 6.75
CA ALA A 168 14.41 1.13 6.84
C ALA A 168 14.77 1.98 5.62
N TYR A 169 15.41 3.13 5.85
CA TYR A 169 15.81 4.08 4.82
C TYR A 169 17.32 4.05 4.57
N GLU A 170 17.75 4.05 3.32
CA GLU A 170 19.17 4.18 2.98
C GLU A 170 19.66 5.60 3.32
N ASN A 171 20.71 5.70 4.17
CA ASN A 171 21.22 6.97 4.67
C ASN A 171 20.16 7.84 5.39
N GLY A 172 19.10 7.25 5.91
CA GLY A 172 17.95 7.94 6.49
C GLY A 172 18.32 9.02 7.51
N ARG A 173 19.20 8.73 8.46
CA ARG A 173 19.63 9.70 9.49
C ARG A 173 20.18 11.02 8.93
N ARG A 174 20.93 10.96 7.79
CA ARG A 174 21.47 12.17 7.15
C ARG A 174 20.39 13.00 6.48
N LEU A 175 19.27 12.38 6.15
CA LEU A 175 18.15 12.95 5.44
C LEU A 175 16.97 13.29 6.37
N GLY A 176 17.14 13.10 7.70
CA GLY A 176 16.07 13.30 8.68
C GLY A 176 14.99 12.23 8.65
N LEU A 177 15.30 11.04 8.10
CA LEU A 177 14.40 9.90 8.05
C LEU A 177 14.83 8.85 9.08
N PHE A 178 13.85 8.25 9.75
CA PHE A 178 14.06 7.30 10.84
C PHE A 178 13.48 5.94 10.49
N ASP A 179 14.28 4.90 10.73
CA ASP A 179 13.84 3.52 10.64
C ASP A 179 12.82 3.22 11.75
N TYR A 180 11.83 2.38 11.47
CA TYR A 180 10.83 2.00 12.46
C TYR A 180 10.30 0.58 12.28
N ASP A 181 9.85 0.05 13.43
CA ASP A 181 9.17 -1.24 13.52
C ASP A 181 7.73 -1.04 14.01
N VAL A 182 6.80 -1.80 13.41
CA VAL A 182 5.39 -1.85 13.83
C VAL A 182 5.04 -3.28 14.22
N HIS A 183 4.48 -3.45 15.41
CA HIS A 183 3.86 -4.69 15.86
C HIS A 183 2.42 -4.43 16.21
N GLY A 184 1.49 -5.24 15.69
CA GLY A 184 0.08 -5.04 15.95
C GLY A 184 -0.68 -6.35 16.02
N GLY A 185 -1.84 -6.30 16.70
CA GLY A 185 -2.81 -7.38 16.73
C GLY A 185 -4.22 -6.85 16.57
N ASN A 186 -5.12 -7.64 16.01
CA ASN A 186 -6.51 -7.29 15.83
C ASN A 186 -7.43 -8.47 16.09
N LEU A 187 -8.65 -8.16 16.54
CA LEU A 187 -9.78 -9.05 16.67
C LEU A 187 -10.95 -8.45 15.90
N GLY A 188 -11.44 -9.16 14.89
CA GLY A 188 -12.62 -8.80 14.11
C GLY A 188 -13.79 -9.72 14.42
N LEU A 189 -14.98 -9.16 14.56
CA LEU A 189 -16.25 -9.86 14.70
C LEU A 189 -17.13 -9.46 13.53
N SER A 190 -17.54 -10.39 12.68
CA SER A 190 -18.35 -10.13 11.49
C SER A 190 -19.70 -10.81 11.62
N TYR A 191 -20.75 -10.09 11.27
CA TYR A 191 -22.12 -10.60 11.29
C TYR A 191 -22.88 -10.16 10.02
N LYS A 192 -23.44 -11.15 9.31
CA LYS A 192 -24.34 -10.93 8.17
C LYS A 192 -25.74 -10.62 8.69
N LEU A 193 -26.13 -9.36 8.65
CA LEU A 193 -27.47 -8.91 9.06
C LEU A 193 -28.53 -9.43 8.09
N THR A 194 -28.27 -9.26 6.79
CA THR A 194 -29.08 -9.78 5.68
C THR A 194 -28.16 -10.35 4.59
N GLU A 195 -28.70 -10.80 3.48
CA GLU A 195 -27.89 -11.19 2.31
C GLU A 195 -27.18 -10.01 1.65
N ARG A 196 -27.58 -8.77 1.96
CA ARG A 196 -27.04 -7.55 1.41
C ARG A 196 -26.26 -6.68 2.41
N ASP A 197 -26.39 -6.99 3.70
CA ASP A 197 -25.83 -6.18 4.79
C ASP A 197 -24.87 -6.98 5.63
N ASP A 198 -23.63 -6.54 5.66
CA ASP A 198 -22.57 -7.07 6.52
C ASP A 198 -22.12 -5.99 7.51
N VAL A 199 -21.95 -6.38 8.78
CA VAL A 199 -21.39 -5.52 9.83
C VAL A 199 -20.18 -6.20 10.43
N ARG A 200 -19.10 -5.43 10.62
CA ARG A 200 -17.87 -5.91 11.25
C ARG A 200 -17.39 -4.92 12.30
N LEU A 201 -17.19 -5.41 13.51
CA LEU A 201 -16.51 -4.70 14.59
C LEU A 201 -15.06 -5.19 14.68
N THR A 202 -14.09 -4.28 14.62
CA THR A 202 -12.67 -4.62 14.74
C THR A 202 -12.05 -3.84 15.88
N GLY A 203 -11.52 -4.54 16.88
CA GLY A 203 -10.62 -4.01 17.88
C GLY A 203 -9.17 -4.24 17.46
N SER A 204 -8.30 -3.25 17.64
CA SER A 204 -6.89 -3.36 17.27
C SER A 204 -5.99 -2.68 18.30
N TYR A 205 -4.77 -3.20 18.40
CA TYR A 205 -3.68 -2.55 19.13
C TYR A 205 -2.40 -2.67 18.33
N SER A 206 -1.65 -1.57 18.20
CA SER A 206 -0.34 -1.58 17.59
C SER A 206 0.67 -0.75 18.40
N LYS A 207 1.92 -1.15 18.30
CA LYS A 207 3.06 -0.44 18.85
C LYS A 207 4.04 -0.13 17.75
N VAL A 208 4.46 1.13 17.68
CA VAL A 208 5.50 1.60 16.77
C VAL A 208 6.70 2.05 17.58
N ASP A 209 7.88 1.65 17.17
CA ASP A 209 9.14 2.03 17.80
C ASP A 209 10.06 2.67 16.76
N LEU A 210 10.43 3.94 17.00
CA LEU A 210 11.41 4.69 16.22
C LEU A 210 12.63 4.97 17.11
N PRO A 211 13.55 4.02 17.27
CA PRO A 211 14.61 4.11 18.26
C PRO A 211 15.53 5.31 18.04
N ASP A 212 15.82 5.64 16.79
CA ASP A 212 16.70 6.75 16.41
C ASP A 212 16.05 8.14 16.60
N ALA A 213 14.73 8.23 16.53
CA ALA A 213 13.96 9.42 16.86
C ALA A 213 13.63 9.51 18.37
N GLY A 214 13.88 8.45 19.13
CA GLY A 214 13.46 8.34 20.52
C GLY A 214 11.94 8.28 20.72
N LEU A 215 11.16 8.01 19.66
CA LEU A 215 9.71 8.03 19.66
C LEU A 215 9.14 6.61 19.78
N LYS A 216 8.20 6.43 20.70
CA LYS A 216 7.37 5.24 20.85
C LYS A 216 5.92 5.63 20.78
N ILE A 217 5.13 4.86 20.03
CA ILE A 217 3.71 5.11 19.84
C ILE A 217 2.94 3.83 20.15
N GLY A 218 1.98 3.92 21.05
CA GLY A 218 0.93 2.93 21.25
C GLY A 218 -0.35 3.43 20.56
N ASN A 219 -1.01 2.58 19.80
CA ASN A 219 -2.26 2.90 19.12
C ASN A 219 -3.26 1.78 19.40
N ALA A 220 -4.33 2.07 20.15
CA ALA A 220 -5.48 1.20 20.35
C ALA A 220 -6.67 1.75 19.57
N GLY A 221 -7.47 0.90 18.94
CA GLY A 221 -8.61 1.35 18.16
C GLY A 221 -9.77 0.36 18.17
N ALA A 222 -10.97 0.91 17.99
CA ALA A 222 -12.18 0.13 17.73
C ALA A 222 -12.91 0.75 16.54
N VAL A 223 -13.17 -0.04 15.50
CA VAL A 223 -13.78 0.43 14.25
C VAL A 223 -14.97 -0.45 13.91
N LEU A 224 -16.10 0.18 13.65
CA LEU A 224 -17.29 -0.45 13.08
C LEU A 224 -17.30 -0.21 11.58
N LEU A 225 -17.39 -1.27 10.78
CA LEU A 225 -17.58 -1.25 9.34
C LEU A 225 -18.96 -1.81 9.02
N MET A 226 -19.67 -1.12 8.14
CA MET A 226 -20.92 -1.59 7.56
C MET A 226 -20.80 -1.60 6.03
N THR A 227 -21.23 -2.68 5.40
CA THR A 227 -21.28 -2.83 3.96
C THR A 227 -22.69 -3.15 3.52
N HIS A 228 -23.19 -2.42 2.51
CA HIS A 228 -24.51 -2.63 1.91
C HIS A 228 -24.39 -2.87 0.40
N ALA A 229 -24.96 -3.94 -0.10
CA ALA A 229 -25.05 -4.22 -1.52
C ALA A 229 -26.42 -3.74 -2.06
N PHE A 230 -26.44 -2.58 -2.74
CA PHE A 230 -27.66 -2.09 -3.40
C PHE A 230 -28.12 -3.02 -4.52
N SER A 231 -27.14 -3.60 -5.22
CA SER A 231 -27.32 -4.59 -6.29
C SER A 231 -26.06 -5.45 -6.39
N GLU A 232 -26.08 -6.44 -7.28
CA GLU A 232 -24.85 -7.22 -7.61
C GLU A 232 -23.73 -6.34 -8.19
N ALA A 233 -24.12 -5.22 -8.80
CA ALA A 233 -23.19 -4.29 -9.44
C ALA A 233 -22.74 -3.14 -8.55
N THR A 234 -23.50 -2.80 -7.49
CA THR A 234 -23.23 -1.59 -6.68
C THR A 234 -23.20 -1.92 -5.21
N SER A 235 -22.11 -1.54 -4.55
CA SER A 235 -21.92 -1.67 -3.12
C SER A 235 -21.42 -0.38 -2.48
N LEU A 236 -21.81 -0.16 -1.22
CA LEU A 236 -21.37 0.94 -0.37
C LEU A 236 -20.81 0.34 0.92
N SER A 237 -19.66 0.83 1.34
CA SER A 237 -19.10 0.52 2.66
C SER A 237 -18.83 1.81 3.41
N ALA A 238 -19.12 1.83 4.71
CA ALA A 238 -18.78 2.95 5.60
C ALA A 238 -18.20 2.40 6.90
N PHE A 239 -17.21 3.09 7.43
CA PHE A 239 -16.59 2.72 8.70
C PHE A 239 -16.33 3.94 9.57
N GLY A 240 -16.26 3.71 10.87
CA GLY A 240 -15.87 4.74 11.82
C GLY A 240 -15.55 4.18 13.20
N GLY A 241 -14.68 4.90 13.91
CA GLY A 241 -14.34 4.55 15.26
C GLY A 241 -13.19 5.37 15.86
N PRO A 242 -13.05 5.37 17.18
CA PRO A 242 -11.97 6.05 17.88
C PRO A 242 -10.65 5.29 17.80
N LYS A 243 -9.55 6.05 17.74
CA LYS A 243 -8.18 5.60 17.94
C LYS A 243 -7.59 6.35 19.12
N TRP A 244 -7.15 5.62 20.13
CA TRP A 244 -6.43 6.12 21.31
C TRP A 244 -4.95 6.03 21.01
N ILE A 245 -4.28 7.17 20.94
CA ILE A 245 -2.86 7.28 20.59
C ILE A 245 -2.12 7.74 21.83
N ASP A 246 -1.10 6.99 22.22
CA ASP A 246 -0.18 7.30 23.31
C ASP A 246 1.22 7.46 22.69
N GLN A 247 1.77 8.69 22.75
CA GLN A 247 3.08 9.01 22.19
C GLN A 247 4.05 9.29 23.34
N THR A 248 5.24 8.70 23.30
CA THR A 248 6.33 8.99 24.23
C THR A 248 7.58 9.32 23.46
N LEU A 249 8.03 10.57 23.58
CA LEU A 249 9.26 11.07 22.96
C LEU A 249 10.35 11.22 24.05
N ARG A 250 11.53 10.68 23.81
CA ARG A 250 12.67 10.69 24.74
C ARG A 250 13.80 11.56 24.21
N PHE A 251 14.26 12.49 25.03
CA PHE A 251 15.40 13.36 24.77
C PHE A 251 16.43 13.17 25.89
N GLY A 252 17.44 12.31 25.68
CA GLY A 252 18.39 11.97 26.74
C GLY A 252 17.71 11.34 27.96
N SER A 253 17.78 11.99 29.13
CA SER A 253 17.13 11.56 30.36
C SER A 253 15.69 12.06 30.52
N ALA A 254 15.25 13.01 29.69
CA ALA A 254 13.89 13.55 29.74
C ALA A 254 12.95 12.73 28.83
N SER A 255 11.69 12.63 29.22
CA SER A 255 10.64 12.03 28.41
C SER A 255 9.39 12.92 28.41
N LEU A 256 8.81 13.03 27.24
CA LEU A 256 7.56 13.74 27.00
C LEU A 256 6.51 12.74 26.56
N SER A 257 5.39 12.67 27.24
CA SER A 257 4.30 11.77 26.87
C SER A 257 3.02 12.56 26.62
N ASP A 258 2.31 12.18 25.57
CA ASP A 258 1.02 12.75 25.20
C ASP A 258 0.03 11.65 24.87
N ARG A 259 -1.23 11.86 25.21
CA ARG A 259 -2.33 10.95 24.91
C ARG A 259 -3.47 11.71 24.26
N GLN A 260 -3.93 11.21 23.12
CA GLN A 260 -5.02 11.83 22.39
C GLN A 260 -5.95 10.79 21.76
N ILE A 261 -7.18 11.24 21.46
CA ILE A 261 -8.17 10.44 20.75
C ILE A 261 -8.38 11.06 19.38
N ILE A 262 -8.22 10.26 18.34
CA ILE A 262 -8.46 10.67 16.95
C ILE A 262 -9.54 9.77 16.37
N TRP A 263 -10.52 10.36 15.70
CA TRP A 263 -11.55 9.61 15.00
C TRP A 263 -11.05 9.21 13.61
N SER A 264 -11.04 7.90 13.36
CA SER A 264 -10.83 7.32 12.02
C SER A 264 -12.20 7.02 11.45
N PHE A 265 -12.46 7.44 10.22
CA PHE A 265 -13.71 7.16 9.53
C PHE A 265 -13.51 7.23 8.01
N GLY A 266 -14.42 6.62 7.30
CA GLY A 266 -14.39 6.66 5.85
C GLY A 266 -15.51 5.85 5.24
N GLY A 267 -15.48 5.78 3.91
CA GLY A 267 -16.41 4.99 3.14
C GLY A 267 -15.93 4.81 1.71
N SER A 268 -16.50 3.82 1.05
CA SER A 268 -16.24 3.58 -0.37
C SER A 268 -17.51 3.13 -1.07
N MET A 269 -17.71 3.64 -2.27
CA MET A 269 -18.75 3.20 -3.18
C MET A 269 -18.10 2.62 -4.43
N ARG A 270 -18.57 1.46 -4.87
CA ARG A 270 -18.15 0.82 -6.11
C ARG A 270 -19.36 0.44 -6.92
N THR A 271 -19.30 0.74 -8.20
CA THR A 271 -20.34 0.33 -9.15
C THR A 271 -19.71 -0.20 -10.43
N LYS A 272 -20.33 -1.23 -11.00
CA LYS A 272 -19.93 -1.83 -12.27
C LYS A 272 -21.11 -1.78 -13.22
N TRP A 273 -20.83 -1.64 -14.50
CA TRP A 273 -21.80 -1.79 -15.58
C TRP A 273 -21.14 -2.60 -16.71
N MET A 274 -21.86 -2.86 -17.78
CA MET A 274 -21.46 -3.82 -18.80
C MET A 274 -20.06 -3.57 -19.38
N ASP A 275 -19.69 -2.30 -19.60
CA ASP A 275 -18.45 -1.87 -20.25
C ASP A 275 -17.59 -0.96 -19.36
N GLY A 276 -17.80 -0.96 -18.03
CA GLY A 276 -17.02 -0.11 -17.16
C GLY A 276 -17.25 -0.28 -15.66
N GLN A 277 -16.53 0.52 -14.91
CA GLN A 277 -16.66 0.59 -13.46
C GLN A 277 -16.29 1.97 -12.93
N ALA A 278 -16.84 2.34 -11.79
CA ALA A 278 -16.45 3.52 -11.04
C ALA A 278 -16.26 3.20 -9.56
N SER A 279 -15.38 3.94 -8.93
CA SER A 279 -15.19 3.89 -7.48
C SER A 279 -15.01 5.31 -6.91
N LEU A 280 -15.52 5.49 -5.70
CA LEU A 280 -15.30 6.66 -4.87
C LEU A 280 -14.88 6.17 -3.49
N GLU A 281 -13.84 6.76 -2.92
CA GLU A 281 -13.33 6.43 -1.60
C GLU A 281 -13.00 7.71 -0.84
N ALA A 282 -13.42 7.78 0.41
CA ALA A 282 -13.05 8.83 1.33
C ALA A 282 -12.62 8.20 2.65
N ASN A 283 -11.47 8.59 3.19
CA ASN A 283 -11.02 8.09 4.48
C ASN A 283 -10.19 9.11 5.26
N ARG A 284 -10.28 9.01 6.57
CA ARG A 284 -9.38 9.64 7.54
C ARG A 284 -8.67 8.58 8.34
N ASP A 285 -7.35 8.66 8.38
CA ASP A 285 -6.52 7.75 9.17
C ASP A 285 -5.31 8.46 9.79
N VAL A 286 -4.59 7.73 10.64
CA VAL A 286 -3.35 8.16 11.29
C VAL A 286 -2.25 7.21 10.87
N ASN A 287 -1.18 7.80 10.32
CA ASN A 287 -0.02 7.08 9.81
C ASN A 287 1.27 7.56 10.48
N VAL A 288 2.27 6.69 10.47
CA VAL A 288 3.63 7.03 10.90
C VAL A 288 4.40 7.54 9.69
N SER A 289 5.01 8.72 9.82
CA SER A 289 5.93 9.25 8.83
C SER A 289 7.36 8.82 9.14
N GLY A 290 8.13 8.55 8.09
CA GLY A 290 9.58 8.36 8.19
C GLY A 290 10.32 9.56 8.80
N LEU A 291 9.69 10.72 8.86
CA LEU A 291 10.22 11.93 9.51
C LEU A 291 10.16 11.90 11.05
N GLY A 292 9.68 10.82 11.65
CA GLY A 292 9.68 10.64 13.10
C GLY A 292 8.51 11.30 13.81
N PHE A 293 7.37 11.48 13.15
CA PHE A 293 6.12 11.96 13.76
C PHE A 293 4.89 11.27 13.16
N LEU A 294 3.76 11.40 13.83
CA LEU A 294 2.47 10.95 13.30
C LEU A 294 1.85 12.02 12.41
N VAL A 295 1.17 11.55 11.39
CA VAL A 295 0.36 12.37 10.49
C VAL A 295 -1.07 11.88 10.46
N ARG A 296 -2.02 12.82 10.45
CA ARG A 296 -3.40 12.58 10.07
C ARG A 296 -3.51 12.76 8.56
N THR A 297 -4.07 11.77 7.90
CA THR A 297 -4.31 11.80 6.45
C THR A 297 -5.80 11.74 6.17
N ASP A 298 -6.30 12.74 5.44
CA ASP A 298 -7.64 12.76 4.88
C ASP A 298 -7.51 12.58 3.37
N ARG A 299 -8.04 11.48 2.84
CA ARG A 299 -7.97 11.14 1.41
C ARG A 299 -9.36 11.08 0.81
N LEU A 300 -9.51 11.70 -0.35
CA LEU A 300 -10.65 11.51 -1.25
C LEU A 300 -10.10 11.04 -2.59
N ALA A 301 -10.53 9.87 -3.05
CA ALA A 301 -10.11 9.30 -4.32
C ALA A 301 -11.32 8.88 -5.15
N ALA A 302 -11.27 9.12 -6.45
CA ALA A 302 -12.28 8.69 -7.39
C ALA A 302 -11.63 8.09 -8.63
N SER A 303 -12.23 7.05 -9.18
CA SER A 303 -11.82 6.49 -10.46
C SER A 303 -13.02 6.06 -11.29
N ILE A 304 -12.89 6.20 -12.60
CA ILE A 304 -13.81 5.67 -13.59
C ILE A 304 -12.99 5.00 -14.69
N SER A 305 -13.47 3.86 -15.16
CA SER A 305 -12.86 3.11 -16.27
C SER A 305 -13.94 2.63 -17.20
N LYS A 306 -13.71 2.73 -18.50
CA LYS A 306 -14.63 2.29 -19.55
C LYS A 306 -13.88 1.59 -20.68
N GLU A 307 -14.41 0.47 -21.12
CA GLU A 307 -14.01 -0.22 -22.34
C GLU A 307 -14.67 0.47 -23.54
N LEU A 308 -13.88 1.20 -24.33
CA LEU A 308 -14.38 1.87 -25.55
C LEU A 308 -14.57 0.88 -26.68
N THR A 309 -13.70 -0.12 -26.73
CA THR A 309 -13.76 -1.27 -27.64
C THR A 309 -13.26 -2.50 -26.90
N GLU A 310 -13.36 -3.69 -27.50
CA GLU A 310 -12.81 -4.94 -26.94
C GLU A 310 -11.30 -4.87 -26.65
N THR A 311 -10.59 -3.93 -27.28
CA THR A 311 -9.13 -3.81 -27.14
C THR A 311 -8.68 -2.51 -26.50
N VAL A 312 -9.53 -1.49 -26.39
CA VAL A 312 -9.18 -0.16 -25.86
C VAL A 312 -9.98 0.15 -24.60
N THR A 313 -9.27 0.37 -23.52
CA THR A 313 -9.83 0.81 -22.23
C THR A 313 -9.31 2.20 -21.90
N VAL A 314 -10.17 3.10 -21.47
CA VAL A 314 -9.78 4.40 -20.92
C VAL A 314 -10.18 4.49 -19.47
N SER A 315 -9.37 5.20 -18.69
CA SER A 315 -9.65 5.45 -17.28
C SER A 315 -9.24 6.86 -16.87
N LEU A 316 -9.92 7.38 -15.87
CA LEU A 316 -9.56 8.62 -15.18
C LEU A 316 -9.55 8.32 -13.70
N ALA A 317 -8.41 8.58 -13.05
CA ALA A 317 -8.26 8.52 -11.60
C ALA A 317 -7.90 9.91 -11.08
N GLY A 318 -8.44 10.26 -9.92
CA GLY A 318 -8.13 11.50 -9.24
C GLY A 318 -8.11 11.30 -7.74
N GLN A 319 -7.25 12.05 -7.04
CA GLN A 319 -7.26 12.07 -5.58
C GLN A 319 -6.92 13.45 -5.04
N VAL A 320 -7.46 13.72 -3.86
CA VAL A 320 -7.06 14.82 -2.99
C VAL A 320 -6.62 14.22 -1.67
N LEU A 321 -5.41 14.56 -1.24
CA LEU A 321 -4.82 14.14 0.01
C LEU A 321 -4.53 15.37 0.85
N PHE A 322 -5.05 15.41 2.07
CA PHE A 322 -4.69 16.38 3.11
C PHE A 322 -3.89 15.66 4.17
N VAL A 323 -2.74 16.20 4.52
CA VAL A 323 -1.84 15.66 5.53
C VAL A 323 -1.53 16.71 6.56
N GLU A 324 -1.76 16.39 7.82
CA GLU A 324 -1.50 17.27 8.95
C GLU A 324 -0.65 16.54 9.99
N ARG A 325 0.40 17.20 10.49
CA ARG A 325 1.19 16.66 11.59
C ARG A 325 0.35 16.61 12.87
N ILE A 326 0.46 15.50 13.58
CA ILE A 326 -0.10 15.35 14.93
C ILE A 326 1.00 15.74 15.94
N PRO A 327 0.94 16.93 16.56
CA PRO A 327 1.97 17.37 17.50
C PRO A 327 1.88 16.58 18.81
N VAL A 328 3.02 16.40 19.46
CA VAL A 328 3.04 16.10 20.91
C VAL A 328 2.75 17.43 21.63
N GLN A 329 1.74 17.49 22.49
CA GLN A 329 1.14 18.74 23.03
C GLN A 329 2.09 19.79 23.60
N SER A 330 3.29 19.42 23.98
CA SER A 330 4.32 20.29 24.57
C SER A 330 5.37 20.78 23.58
N GLU A 331 5.37 20.31 22.35
CA GLU A 331 6.15 20.92 21.26
C GLU A 331 5.40 22.18 20.80
N GLY A 332 6.09 23.33 20.78
CA GLY A 332 5.51 24.55 20.22
C GLY A 332 4.90 24.27 18.84
N ARG A 333 3.80 24.93 18.50
CA ARG A 333 3.03 24.74 17.27
C ARG A 333 3.89 24.93 16.01
N GLN A 334 4.63 23.92 15.60
CA GLN A 334 5.08 23.81 14.22
C GLN A 334 3.93 23.15 13.44
N SER A 335 3.06 23.95 12.86
CA SER A 335 2.03 23.45 11.96
C SER A 335 2.71 23.01 10.68
N PHE A 336 2.48 21.79 10.30
CA PHE A 336 2.85 21.25 9.00
C PHE A 336 1.57 20.71 8.38
N GLU A 337 1.16 21.31 7.28
CA GLU A 337 -0.01 20.90 6.52
C GLU A 337 0.39 20.76 5.05
N THR A 338 0.04 19.65 4.45
CA THR A 338 0.28 19.42 3.02
C THR A 338 -1.02 19.00 2.34
N ARG A 339 -1.28 19.59 1.21
CA ARG A 339 -2.35 19.20 0.30
C ARG A 339 -1.75 18.74 -1.03
N VAL A 340 -2.15 17.56 -1.47
CA VAL A 340 -1.77 17.02 -2.78
C VAL A 340 -3.02 16.72 -3.58
N VAL A 341 -3.07 17.20 -4.82
CA VAL A 341 -4.15 16.93 -5.77
C VAL A 341 -3.53 16.27 -6.98
N THR A 342 -4.06 15.12 -7.41
CA THR A 342 -3.62 14.45 -8.63
C THR A 342 -4.81 14.09 -9.51
N ALA A 343 -4.60 14.14 -10.83
CA ALA A 343 -5.54 13.66 -11.83
C ALA A 343 -4.78 12.92 -12.93
N THR A 344 -5.20 11.69 -13.22
CA THR A 344 -4.47 10.77 -14.11
C THR A 344 -5.41 10.11 -15.10
N PRO A 345 -5.63 10.68 -16.31
CA PRO A 345 -6.18 9.95 -17.43
C PRO A 345 -5.17 8.92 -17.96
N THR A 346 -5.67 7.74 -18.30
CA THR A 346 -4.89 6.63 -18.86
C THR A 346 -5.68 5.98 -19.98
N ALA A 347 -4.99 5.63 -21.06
CA ALA A 347 -5.51 4.83 -22.16
C ALA A 347 -4.65 3.56 -22.28
N THR A 348 -5.31 2.41 -22.32
CA THR A 348 -4.67 1.11 -22.51
C THR A 348 -5.21 0.48 -23.78
N TRP A 349 -4.31 0.08 -24.68
CA TRP A 349 -4.62 -0.61 -25.92
C TRP A 349 -4.01 -2.01 -25.89
N ARG A 350 -4.84 -3.04 -25.91
CA ARG A 350 -4.43 -4.43 -26.09
C ARG A 350 -4.21 -4.69 -27.58
N LEU A 351 -2.95 -4.69 -28.01
CA LEU A 351 -2.58 -4.88 -29.40
C LEU A 351 -2.89 -6.32 -29.87
N ASN A 352 -2.65 -7.28 -28.98
CA ASN A 352 -3.00 -8.69 -29.12
C ASN A 352 -2.94 -9.37 -27.73
N ASP A 353 -2.99 -10.70 -27.67
CA ASP A 353 -2.97 -11.47 -26.41
C ASP A 353 -1.68 -11.32 -25.60
N TRP A 354 -0.59 -10.88 -26.24
CA TRP A 354 0.75 -10.80 -25.65
C TRP A 354 1.22 -9.37 -25.41
N TRP A 355 0.75 -8.43 -26.22
CA TRP A 355 1.24 -7.06 -26.21
C TRP A 355 0.15 -6.06 -25.82
N SER A 356 0.49 -5.18 -24.93
CA SER A 356 -0.33 -4.02 -24.58
C SER A 356 0.48 -2.74 -24.55
N LEU A 357 -0.14 -1.67 -25.00
CA LEU A 357 0.38 -0.31 -24.97
C LEU A 357 -0.46 0.53 -24.00
N GLU A 358 0.20 1.25 -23.11
CA GLU A 358 -0.45 2.13 -22.13
C GLU A 358 0.15 3.53 -22.23
N ALA A 359 -0.70 4.52 -22.39
CA ALA A 359 -0.34 5.94 -22.36
C ALA A 359 -1.05 6.61 -21.18
N SER A 360 -0.33 7.40 -20.41
CA SER A 360 -0.89 8.12 -19.26
C SER A 360 -0.31 9.51 -19.18
N TYR A 361 -1.14 10.42 -18.67
CA TYR A 361 -0.75 11.76 -18.26
C TYR A 361 -1.15 11.95 -16.80
N THR A 362 -0.32 12.58 -15.99
CA THR A 362 -0.65 12.92 -14.60
C THR A 362 -0.41 14.41 -14.39
N TYR A 363 -1.45 15.09 -13.94
CA TYR A 363 -1.35 16.40 -13.32
C TYR A 363 -1.21 16.22 -11.81
N ALA A 364 -0.23 16.88 -11.19
CA ALA A 364 -0.04 16.89 -9.76
C ALA A 364 0.17 18.33 -9.25
N HIS A 365 -0.52 18.69 -8.19
CA HIS A 365 -0.39 19.95 -7.48
C HIS A 365 -0.19 19.67 -6.00
N ARG A 366 0.90 20.18 -5.44
CA ARG A 366 1.23 20.10 -4.02
C ARG A 366 1.31 21.51 -3.43
N MET A 367 0.67 21.71 -2.28
CA MET A 367 0.81 22.88 -1.45
C MET A 367 1.20 22.43 -0.05
N THR A 368 2.28 22.96 0.48
CA THR A 368 2.77 22.67 1.84
C THR A 368 2.90 23.98 2.59
N ASP A 369 2.15 24.12 3.67
CA ASP A 369 2.22 25.21 4.61
C ASP A 369 3.08 24.78 5.81
N ALA A 370 4.21 25.44 5.99
CA ALA A 370 5.07 25.33 7.16
C ALA A 370 5.10 26.70 7.86
N THR A 371 5.40 26.74 9.12
CA THR A 371 5.21 27.85 10.08
C THR A 371 5.37 29.28 9.52
N ASP A 372 6.23 29.50 8.53
CA ASP A 372 6.52 30.84 7.96
C ASP A 372 6.57 30.85 6.41
N ASP A 373 6.30 29.74 5.74
CA ASP A 373 6.43 29.65 4.28
C ASP A 373 5.43 28.68 3.66
N THR A 374 4.85 29.07 2.52
CA THR A 374 4.02 28.20 1.69
C THR A 374 4.79 27.79 0.45
N VAL A 375 4.98 26.49 0.29
CA VAL A 375 5.62 25.90 -0.89
C VAL A 375 4.56 25.32 -1.82
N ILE A 376 4.55 25.80 -3.07
CA ILE A 376 3.66 25.28 -4.11
C ILE A 376 4.52 24.60 -5.16
N GLY A 377 4.19 23.35 -5.48
CA GLY A 377 4.77 22.57 -6.57
C GLY A 377 3.70 22.09 -7.54
N ILE A 378 3.90 22.31 -8.82
CA ILE A 378 3.05 21.82 -9.90
C ILE A 378 3.89 20.90 -10.77
N GLY A 379 3.38 19.74 -11.12
CA GLY A 379 4.06 18.77 -11.97
C GLY A 379 3.13 18.21 -13.05
N HIS A 380 3.71 17.95 -14.21
CA HIS A 380 3.06 17.27 -15.33
C HIS A 380 3.94 16.09 -15.71
N SER A 381 3.38 14.89 -15.61
CA SER A 381 4.09 13.66 -15.96
C SER A 381 3.37 12.95 -17.08
N THR A 382 4.11 12.44 -18.06
CA THR A 382 3.57 11.59 -19.13
C THR A 382 4.41 10.34 -19.24
N PHE A 383 3.75 9.22 -19.56
CA PHE A 383 4.49 8.04 -19.94
C PHE A 383 3.82 7.25 -21.06
N LEU A 384 4.66 6.51 -21.77
CA LEU A 384 4.27 5.47 -22.71
C LEU A 384 4.93 4.17 -22.27
N LYS A 385 4.11 3.11 -22.09
CA LYS A 385 4.56 1.81 -21.62
C LYS A 385 4.11 0.71 -22.57
N LEU A 386 5.07 -0.07 -23.05
CA LEU A 386 4.84 -1.28 -23.81
C LEU A 386 5.08 -2.49 -22.91
N THR A 387 4.11 -3.38 -22.81
CA THR A 387 4.20 -4.60 -22.00
C THR A 387 4.09 -5.83 -22.89
N TYR A 388 5.00 -6.76 -22.70
CA TYR A 388 4.94 -8.12 -23.25
C TYR A 388 4.60 -9.09 -22.11
N SER A 389 3.52 -9.84 -22.25
CA SER A 389 3.08 -10.87 -21.32
C SER A 389 3.29 -12.24 -21.99
N MET A 390 4.10 -13.08 -21.37
CA MET A 390 4.32 -14.43 -21.86
C MET A 390 3.10 -15.32 -21.57
N PRO A 391 2.90 -16.41 -22.34
CA PRO A 391 1.91 -17.42 -22.04
C PRO A 391 2.02 -17.92 -20.61
N LYS A 392 0.88 -18.20 -19.99
CA LYS A 392 0.84 -18.88 -18.69
C LYS A 392 1.49 -20.27 -18.85
N LEU A 393 2.55 -20.48 -18.09
CA LEU A 393 3.16 -21.79 -17.91
C LEU A 393 2.40 -22.49 -16.77
N SER A 394 1.80 -23.64 -17.03
CA SER A 394 1.09 -24.43 -16.01
C SER A 394 1.53 -25.88 -16.03
N ILE A 395 1.65 -26.46 -14.84
CA ILE A 395 1.97 -27.87 -14.62
C ILE A 395 0.96 -28.40 -13.59
N SER A 396 0.19 -29.40 -13.96
CA SER A 396 -0.66 -30.18 -13.03
C SER A 396 0.00 -31.53 -12.77
N ARG A 397 0.09 -31.92 -11.53
CA ARG A 397 0.56 -33.26 -11.10
C ARG A 397 -0.47 -33.94 -10.26
#